data_1e4ffe3e1d23e2ac67036e371ac0d7f7
#
_entry.id   1e4ffe3e1d23e2ac67036e371ac0d7f7
#
_cell.length_a   1.000
_cell.length_b   1.000
_cell.length_c   1.000
_cell.angle_alpha   90.00
_cell.angle_beta   90.00
_cell.angle_gamma   90.00
#
_symmetry.space_group_name_H-M   'P 1'
#
loop_
_entity.id
_entity.type
_entity.pdbx_description
1 polymer ?
#
loop_
_entity_poly.entity_id
_entity_poly.type
_entity_poly.pdbx_seq_one_letter_code
_entity_poly.pdbx_strand_id
1 'polypeptide(L)'
;YKISEEYVLLLHDLGFHFDKIGETGVTDFTRHKHDVFSDRFEFKRLTNEGYQFIYFENLPEEVFEELEEISDEWLNGEKEKCFSVGRFDRGYIETSNVGIARDPQNRIVGFITEQPINKEKASFDLLRFRNDVPNELPTFLKLHLMDELKRQGYCEVYQGMAPLAKVGETSFAFLGERIMNLIYKYGHSIYAFQQVTEEKTVYVDQWRPRYFAYMKDSSFLFSALQLLYLIGRGKNKGVTISEEMIEV
;
A
#
# COMPACT_ATOMS: atom_id res chain seq x y z
N TYR A 1 14.67 -1.22 4.60
CA TYR A 1 13.42 -0.55 4.94
C TYR A 1 12.24 -1.49 4.74
N LYS A 2 11.28 -1.48 5.67
CA LYS A 2 10.15 -2.42 5.76
C LYS A 2 10.55 -3.90 5.89
N ILE A 3 11.66 -4.17 6.59
CA ILE A 3 12.16 -5.53 6.81
C ILE A 3 11.15 -6.32 7.65
N SER A 4 10.83 -7.54 7.23
CA SER A 4 10.00 -8.45 8.01
C SER A 4 10.84 -9.17 9.08
N GLU A 5 10.17 -9.64 10.13
CA GLU A 5 10.81 -10.26 11.31
C GLU A 5 11.70 -11.47 10.94
N GLU A 6 11.33 -12.22 9.93
CA GLU A 6 12.08 -13.40 9.45
C GLU A 6 13.51 -13.10 8.99
N TYR A 7 13.78 -11.85 8.52
CA TYR A 7 15.11 -11.42 8.08
C TYR A 7 15.94 -10.75 9.17
N VAL A 8 15.37 -10.46 10.34
CA VAL A 8 16.05 -9.71 11.41
C VAL A 8 17.30 -10.45 11.89
N LEU A 9 17.21 -11.75 12.16
CA LEU A 9 18.36 -12.53 12.63
C LEU A 9 19.48 -12.58 11.59
N LEU A 10 19.15 -12.86 10.33
CA LEU A 10 20.11 -12.90 9.24
C LEU A 10 20.88 -11.57 9.08
N LEU A 11 20.17 -10.47 9.06
CA LEU A 11 20.76 -9.16 8.88
C LEU A 11 21.49 -8.70 10.15
N HIS A 12 21.07 -9.10 11.35
CA HIS A 12 21.77 -8.84 12.59
C HIS A 12 23.19 -9.45 12.57
N ASP A 13 23.30 -10.68 12.08
CA ASP A 13 24.60 -11.37 11.96
C ASP A 13 25.51 -10.70 10.94
N LEU A 14 24.94 -9.97 9.96
CA LEU A 14 25.66 -9.13 9.02
C LEU A 14 26.00 -7.72 9.56
N GLY A 15 25.69 -7.44 10.83
CA GLY A 15 26.08 -6.22 11.51
C GLY A 15 25.08 -5.07 11.39
N PHE A 16 23.80 -5.35 11.11
CA PHE A 16 22.76 -4.31 11.13
C PHE A 16 22.13 -4.14 12.52
N HIS A 17 21.69 -2.92 12.81
CA HIS A 17 20.76 -2.59 13.87
C HIS A 17 19.34 -2.48 13.31
N PHE A 18 18.34 -2.60 14.20
CA PHE A 18 16.93 -2.59 13.82
C PHE A 18 16.11 -1.74 14.77
N ASP A 19 15.26 -0.89 14.21
CA ASP A 19 14.20 -0.23 14.95
C ASP A 19 12.85 -0.59 14.31
N LYS A 20 11.85 -0.90 15.14
CA LYS A 20 10.48 -1.11 14.69
C LYS A 20 9.92 0.22 14.19
N ILE A 21 9.39 0.24 12.97
CA ILE A 21 8.85 1.44 12.32
C ILE A 21 7.34 1.38 12.07
N GLY A 22 6.68 0.32 12.47
CA GLY A 22 5.26 0.14 12.32
C GLY A 22 4.87 -1.32 12.12
N GLU A 23 3.68 -1.54 11.63
CA GLU A 23 3.15 -2.87 11.34
C GLU A 23 2.50 -2.91 9.96
N THR A 24 2.55 -4.06 9.30
CA THR A 24 1.79 -4.33 8.07
C THR A 24 0.56 -5.14 8.43
N GLY A 25 -0.59 -4.66 7.99
CA GLY A 25 -1.84 -5.39 8.11
C GLY A 25 -1.91 -6.54 7.10
N VAL A 26 -2.44 -7.69 7.50
CA VAL A 26 -2.63 -8.87 6.66
C VAL A 26 -4.06 -9.36 6.81
N THR A 27 -4.74 -9.54 5.69
CA THR A 27 -6.01 -10.25 5.58
C THR A 27 -5.71 -11.71 5.25
N ASP A 28 -6.19 -12.64 6.07
CA ASP A 28 -5.96 -14.07 5.94
C ASP A 28 -7.24 -14.76 5.44
N PHE A 29 -7.29 -15.08 4.16
CA PHE A 29 -8.47 -15.69 3.53
C PHE A 29 -8.79 -17.09 4.05
N THR A 30 -7.81 -17.78 4.66
CA THR A 30 -8.04 -19.11 5.23
C THR A 30 -8.92 -19.08 6.48
N ARG A 31 -8.99 -17.93 7.15
CA ARG A 31 -9.85 -17.69 8.31
C ARG A 31 -11.29 -17.36 7.93
N HIS A 32 -11.52 -16.87 6.73
CA HIS A 32 -12.81 -16.44 6.23
C HIS A 32 -13.47 -17.55 5.41
N LYS A 33 -14.22 -18.45 6.09
CA LYS A 33 -14.93 -19.57 5.45
C LYS A 33 -16.13 -19.14 4.58
N HIS A 34 -16.67 -17.92 4.79
CA HIS A 34 -17.77 -17.35 4.04
C HIS A 34 -17.34 -16.09 3.30
N ASP A 35 -18.15 -15.63 2.40
CA ASP A 35 -17.95 -14.43 1.58
C ASP A 35 -18.13 -13.15 2.41
N VAL A 36 -17.16 -12.90 3.31
CA VAL A 36 -17.20 -11.77 4.24
C VAL A 36 -17.15 -10.44 3.50
N PHE A 37 -16.57 -10.41 2.30
CA PHE A 37 -16.39 -9.17 1.54
C PHE A 37 -17.68 -8.76 0.82
N SER A 38 -18.36 -9.69 0.15
CA SER A 38 -19.61 -9.43 -0.56
C SER A 38 -20.78 -9.04 0.38
N ASP A 39 -20.67 -9.38 1.67
CA ASP A 39 -21.69 -9.01 2.67
C ASP A 39 -21.54 -7.59 3.22
N ARG A 40 -20.43 -6.91 2.95
CA ARG A 40 -20.20 -5.55 3.45
C ARG A 40 -21.10 -4.53 2.77
N PHE A 41 -21.49 -3.53 3.54
CA PHE A 41 -22.40 -2.46 3.10
C PHE A 41 -21.87 -1.73 1.86
N GLU A 42 -20.58 -1.37 1.86
CA GLU A 42 -19.93 -0.62 0.79
C GLU A 42 -19.89 -1.41 -0.53
N PHE A 43 -19.68 -2.74 -0.44
CA PHE A 43 -19.72 -3.64 -1.59
C PHE A 43 -21.15 -3.68 -2.19
N LYS A 44 -22.14 -3.94 -1.35
CA LYS A 44 -23.55 -4.08 -1.78
C LYS A 44 -24.15 -2.77 -2.27
N ARG A 45 -23.83 -1.66 -1.61
CA ARG A 45 -24.39 -0.35 -1.95
C ARG A 45 -24.04 0.05 -3.37
N LEU A 46 -22.75 0.17 -3.70
CA LEU A 46 -22.32 0.61 -5.03
C LEU A 46 -22.69 -0.41 -6.12
N THR A 47 -22.64 -1.71 -5.83
CA THR A 47 -23.13 -2.74 -6.77
C THR A 47 -24.62 -2.55 -7.09
N ASN A 48 -25.46 -2.27 -6.09
CA ASN A 48 -26.88 -2.01 -6.27
C ASN A 48 -27.17 -0.69 -6.99
N GLU A 49 -26.29 0.30 -6.84
CA GLU A 49 -26.33 1.57 -7.57
C GLU A 49 -25.85 1.43 -9.03
N GLY A 50 -25.38 0.25 -9.44
CA GLY A 50 -24.99 -0.06 -10.82
C GLY A 50 -23.48 0.10 -11.09
N TYR A 51 -22.66 0.31 -10.07
CA TYR A 51 -21.21 0.26 -10.24
C TYR A 51 -20.74 -1.14 -10.54
N GLN A 52 -19.74 -1.27 -11.41
CA GLN A 52 -19.19 -2.56 -11.85
C GLN A 52 -17.68 -2.59 -11.59
N PHE A 53 -17.20 -3.73 -11.10
CA PHE A 53 -15.76 -4.01 -11.02
C PHE A 53 -15.35 -4.93 -12.16
N ILE A 54 -14.29 -4.59 -12.87
CA ILE A 54 -13.74 -5.37 -13.97
C ILE A 54 -12.25 -5.57 -13.70
N TYR A 55 -11.79 -6.81 -13.80
CA TYR A 55 -10.40 -7.17 -13.57
C TYR A 55 -9.70 -7.54 -14.88
N PHE A 56 -8.50 -7.02 -15.08
CA PHE A 56 -7.66 -7.26 -16.26
C PHE A 56 -6.31 -7.86 -15.85
N GLU A 57 -5.98 -9.01 -16.43
CA GLU A 57 -4.63 -9.56 -16.42
C GLU A 57 -3.75 -8.92 -17.50
N ASN A 58 -4.38 -8.46 -18.57
CA ASN A 58 -3.77 -7.73 -19.67
C ASN A 58 -4.62 -6.49 -19.95
N LEU A 59 -4.10 -5.32 -19.63
CA LEU A 59 -4.83 -4.07 -19.77
C LEU A 59 -4.92 -3.63 -21.25
N PRO A 60 -6.13 -3.38 -21.80
CA PRO A 60 -6.28 -2.81 -23.14
C PRO A 60 -5.71 -1.37 -23.20
N GLU A 61 -5.14 -0.98 -24.34
CA GLU A 61 -4.54 0.34 -24.53
C GLU A 61 -5.54 1.49 -24.29
N GLU A 62 -6.76 1.32 -24.75
CA GLU A 62 -7.85 2.30 -24.57
C GLU A 62 -8.16 2.55 -23.09
N VAL A 63 -8.07 1.48 -22.27
CA VAL A 63 -8.26 1.58 -20.81
C VAL A 63 -7.06 2.28 -20.19
N PHE A 64 -5.84 1.99 -20.65
CA PHE A 64 -4.63 2.62 -20.12
C PHE A 64 -4.69 4.15 -20.19
N GLU A 65 -5.12 4.72 -21.30
CA GLU A 65 -5.25 6.17 -21.48
C GLU A 65 -6.22 6.78 -20.44
N GLU A 66 -7.38 6.12 -20.21
CA GLU A 66 -8.33 6.57 -19.18
C GLU A 66 -7.73 6.47 -17.75
N LEU A 67 -6.93 5.44 -17.46
CA LEU A 67 -6.26 5.33 -16.16
C LEU A 67 -5.20 6.42 -15.96
N GLU A 68 -4.51 6.84 -17.01
CA GLU A 68 -3.56 7.95 -16.94
C GLU A 68 -4.27 9.26 -16.57
N GLU A 69 -5.41 9.55 -17.21
CA GLU A 69 -6.25 10.71 -16.86
C GLU A 69 -6.71 10.69 -15.40
N ILE A 70 -7.21 9.54 -14.91
CA ILE A 70 -7.63 9.37 -13.53
C ILE A 70 -6.46 9.60 -12.58
N SER A 71 -5.30 9.08 -12.94
CA SER A 71 -4.08 9.23 -12.17
C SER A 71 -3.64 10.69 -12.05
N ASP A 72 -3.68 11.44 -13.14
CA ASP A 72 -3.33 12.86 -13.17
C ASP A 72 -4.35 13.72 -12.38
N GLU A 73 -5.64 13.40 -12.51
CA GLU A 73 -6.72 14.03 -11.74
C GLU A 73 -6.54 13.79 -10.23
N TRP A 74 -6.26 12.54 -9.83
CA TRP A 74 -6.04 12.17 -8.43
C TRP A 74 -4.84 12.87 -7.80
N LEU A 75 -3.75 13.05 -8.57
CA LEU A 75 -2.56 13.77 -8.13
C LEU A 75 -2.82 15.28 -7.96
N ASN A 76 -3.81 15.83 -8.65
CA ASN A 76 -4.18 17.24 -8.57
C ASN A 76 -2.97 18.21 -8.65
N GLY A 77 -2.01 17.89 -9.53
CA GLY A 77 -0.78 18.66 -9.70
C GLY A 77 0.33 18.39 -8.67
N GLU A 78 0.09 17.53 -7.69
CA GLU A 78 1.13 17.09 -6.77
C GLU A 78 2.13 16.15 -7.46
N LYS A 79 3.36 16.14 -6.94
CA LYS A 79 4.39 15.20 -7.43
C LYS A 79 4.14 13.82 -6.85
N GLU A 80 4.28 12.81 -7.69
CA GLU A 80 4.27 11.43 -7.21
C GLU A 80 5.40 11.16 -6.22
N LYS A 81 5.05 10.47 -5.15
CA LYS A 81 6.05 9.93 -4.21
C LYS A 81 6.72 8.72 -4.86
N CYS A 82 8.01 8.57 -4.59
CA CYS A 82 8.80 7.46 -5.12
C CYS A 82 9.30 6.56 -3.99
N PHE A 83 9.97 5.47 -4.35
CA PHE A 83 10.73 4.57 -3.50
C PHE A 83 9.90 3.65 -2.61
N SER A 84 8.87 4.11 -1.91
CA SER A 84 8.10 3.26 -0.98
C SER A 84 6.68 2.97 -1.44
N VAL A 85 6.22 3.62 -2.48
CA VAL A 85 4.92 3.47 -3.15
C VAL A 85 5.15 3.45 -4.65
N GLY A 86 4.30 2.71 -5.36
CA GLY A 86 4.29 2.71 -6.81
C GLY A 86 3.95 4.08 -7.38
N ARG A 87 4.36 4.29 -8.61
CA ARG A 87 3.92 5.44 -9.39
C ARG A 87 3.22 4.98 -10.65
N PHE A 88 2.39 5.84 -11.22
CA PHE A 88 1.77 5.56 -12.50
C PHE A 88 2.83 5.71 -13.61
N ASP A 89 3.26 4.57 -14.14
CA ASP A 89 4.26 4.46 -15.18
C ASP A 89 3.81 3.35 -16.14
N ARG A 90 3.93 3.58 -17.45
CA ARG A 90 3.44 2.64 -18.46
C ARG A 90 3.98 1.23 -18.26
N GLY A 91 5.29 1.09 -18.14
CA GLY A 91 5.90 -0.24 -17.98
C GLY A 91 5.47 -0.95 -16.70
N TYR A 92 5.22 -0.20 -15.62
CA TYR A 92 4.69 -0.76 -14.38
C TYR A 92 3.23 -1.22 -14.53
N ILE A 93 2.37 -0.39 -15.12
CA ILE A 93 0.95 -0.73 -15.30
C ILE A 93 0.77 -1.90 -16.27
N GLU A 94 1.50 -1.93 -17.39
CA GLU A 94 1.45 -3.02 -18.39
C GLU A 94 1.87 -4.38 -17.81
N THR A 95 2.68 -4.39 -16.76
CA THR A 95 3.10 -5.62 -16.07
C THR A 95 2.28 -5.95 -14.83
N SER A 96 1.31 -5.10 -14.49
CA SER A 96 0.43 -5.27 -13.32
C SER A 96 -0.95 -5.77 -13.76
N ASN A 97 -1.56 -6.61 -12.92
CA ASN A 97 -2.99 -6.86 -13.04
C ASN A 97 -3.76 -5.67 -12.46
N VAL A 98 -4.86 -5.29 -13.08
CA VAL A 98 -5.58 -4.06 -12.75
C VAL A 98 -7.06 -4.32 -12.58
N GLY A 99 -7.61 -3.93 -11.43
CA GLY A 99 -9.05 -3.83 -11.22
C GLY A 99 -9.53 -2.40 -11.48
N ILE A 100 -10.58 -2.24 -12.28
CA ILE A 100 -11.22 -0.94 -12.52
C ILE A 100 -12.64 -0.90 -11.96
N ALA A 101 -13.12 0.28 -11.60
CA ALA A 101 -14.52 0.53 -11.32
C ALA A 101 -15.14 1.37 -12.44
N ARG A 102 -16.31 0.92 -12.95
CA ARG A 102 -17.18 1.70 -13.83
C ARG A 102 -18.40 2.17 -13.07
N ASP A 103 -18.81 3.41 -13.34
CA ASP A 103 -20.07 3.96 -12.83
C ASP A 103 -21.29 3.45 -13.64
N PRO A 104 -22.53 3.77 -13.22
CA PRO A 104 -23.75 3.39 -13.95
C PRO A 104 -23.84 3.94 -15.38
N GLN A 105 -23.03 4.97 -15.71
CA GLN A 105 -22.92 5.54 -17.07
C GLN A 105 -21.78 4.88 -17.89
N ASN A 106 -21.19 3.79 -17.39
CA ASN A 106 -20.10 3.03 -18.00
C ASN A 106 -18.77 3.79 -18.12
N ARG A 107 -18.60 4.90 -17.38
CA ARG A 107 -17.34 5.67 -17.29
C ARG A 107 -16.40 5.00 -16.30
N ILE A 108 -15.11 4.90 -16.61
CA ILE A 108 -14.10 4.46 -15.64
C ILE A 108 -13.90 5.57 -14.60
N VAL A 109 -14.11 5.23 -13.32
CA VAL A 109 -14.08 6.19 -12.21
C VAL A 109 -12.98 5.93 -11.19
N GLY A 110 -12.30 4.81 -11.28
CA GLY A 110 -11.17 4.48 -10.42
C GLY A 110 -10.55 3.14 -10.76
N PHE A 111 -9.35 2.91 -10.23
CA PHE A 111 -8.63 1.66 -10.43
C PHE A 111 -7.77 1.30 -9.21
N ILE A 112 -7.39 0.04 -9.14
CA ILE A 112 -6.50 -0.54 -8.15
C ILE A 112 -5.57 -1.53 -8.86
N THR A 113 -4.25 -1.47 -8.57
CA THR A 113 -3.27 -2.42 -9.12
C THR A 113 -2.99 -3.54 -8.12
N GLU A 114 -2.96 -4.77 -8.63
CA GLU A 114 -2.48 -5.92 -7.89
C GLU A 114 -0.95 -5.94 -7.86
N GLN A 115 -0.40 -6.41 -6.73
CA GLN A 115 1.01 -6.70 -6.53
C GLN A 115 1.18 -8.14 -6.04
N PRO A 116 1.43 -9.11 -6.90
CA PRO A 116 1.74 -10.46 -6.46
C PRO A 116 3.08 -10.48 -5.72
N ILE A 117 3.11 -11.09 -4.52
CA ILE A 117 4.33 -11.29 -3.74
C ILE A 117 4.90 -12.70 -4.04
N ASN A 118 4.03 -13.68 -4.05
CA ASN A 118 4.31 -15.05 -4.45
C ASN A 118 2.99 -15.76 -4.81
N LYS A 119 3.02 -17.10 -4.98
CA LYS A 119 1.82 -17.87 -5.37
C LYS A 119 0.67 -17.86 -4.35
N GLU A 120 0.93 -17.51 -3.10
CA GLU A 120 -0.04 -17.56 -2.01
C GLU A 120 -0.35 -16.17 -1.42
N LYS A 121 0.46 -15.17 -1.74
CA LYS A 121 0.44 -13.86 -1.11
C LYS A 121 0.44 -12.75 -2.15
N ALA A 122 -0.48 -11.82 -1.99
CA ALA A 122 -0.57 -10.62 -2.81
C ALA A 122 -0.66 -9.34 -1.95
N SER A 123 -0.52 -8.22 -2.59
CA SER A 123 -0.78 -6.88 -2.07
C SER A 123 -1.48 -6.09 -3.15
N PHE A 124 -1.78 -4.84 -2.89
CA PHE A 124 -2.15 -3.86 -3.89
C PHE A 124 -1.30 -2.60 -3.68
N ASP A 125 -1.17 -1.79 -4.74
CA ASP A 125 -0.29 -0.63 -4.69
C ASP A 125 -1.03 0.66 -5.07
N LEU A 126 -1.25 0.92 -6.36
CA LEU A 126 -1.96 2.11 -6.78
C LEU A 126 -3.46 1.94 -6.57
N LEU A 127 -4.05 2.85 -5.83
CA LEU A 127 -5.50 2.99 -5.67
C LEU A 127 -5.83 4.44 -5.98
N ARG A 128 -6.40 4.70 -7.16
CA ARG A 128 -6.71 6.04 -7.66
C ARG A 128 -8.11 6.12 -8.20
N PHE A 129 -8.73 7.27 -8.05
CA PHE A 129 -10.12 7.50 -8.45
C PHE A 129 -10.35 8.97 -8.75
N ARG A 130 -11.41 9.25 -9.52
CA ARG A 130 -11.83 10.61 -9.86
C ARG A 130 -12.35 11.35 -8.62
N ASN A 131 -12.34 12.67 -8.67
CA ASN A 131 -12.74 13.51 -7.54
C ASN A 131 -14.27 13.55 -7.32
N ASP A 132 -15.06 13.23 -8.33
CA ASP A 132 -16.53 13.30 -8.35
C ASP A 132 -17.23 11.97 -8.04
N VAL A 133 -16.60 11.09 -7.26
CA VAL A 133 -17.08 9.74 -6.94
C VAL A 133 -17.55 9.60 -5.49
N PRO A 134 -18.39 8.59 -5.18
CA PRO A 134 -18.75 8.28 -3.81
C PRO A 134 -17.53 7.97 -2.92
N ASN A 135 -17.56 8.40 -1.67
CA ASN A 135 -16.49 8.15 -0.69
C ASN A 135 -16.20 6.66 -0.46
N GLU A 136 -17.15 5.80 -0.76
CA GLU A 136 -17.05 4.35 -0.61
C GLU A 136 -16.31 3.67 -1.77
N LEU A 137 -16.03 4.38 -2.88
CA LEU A 137 -15.40 3.80 -4.06
C LEU A 137 -14.03 3.16 -3.77
N PRO A 138 -13.12 3.76 -2.98
CA PRO A 138 -11.86 3.11 -2.61
C PRO A 138 -12.06 1.79 -1.88
N THR A 139 -13.06 1.72 -0.99
CA THR A 139 -13.43 0.50 -0.27
C THR A 139 -14.02 -0.55 -1.22
N PHE A 140 -14.90 -0.13 -2.13
CA PHE A 140 -15.48 -0.99 -3.17
C PHE A 140 -14.39 -1.64 -4.02
N LEU A 141 -13.42 -0.86 -4.52
CA LEU A 141 -12.29 -1.38 -5.30
C LEU A 141 -11.45 -2.40 -4.52
N LYS A 142 -11.12 -2.11 -3.25
CA LYS A 142 -10.36 -3.02 -2.39
C LYS A 142 -11.11 -4.33 -2.14
N LEU A 143 -12.39 -4.26 -1.81
CA LEU A 143 -13.19 -5.45 -1.50
C LEU A 143 -13.33 -6.37 -2.71
N HIS A 144 -13.59 -5.80 -3.89
CA HIS A 144 -13.68 -6.56 -5.14
C HIS A 144 -12.35 -7.18 -5.54
N LEU A 145 -11.24 -6.43 -5.40
CA LEU A 145 -9.91 -7.01 -5.64
C LEU A 145 -9.62 -8.16 -4.67
N MET A 146 -9.93 -8.01 -3.38
CA MET A 146 -9.72 -9.09 -2.40
C MET A 146 -10.56 -10.33 -2.71
N ASP A 147 -11.80 -10.15 -3.17
CA ASP A 147 -12.65 -11.24 -3.61
C ASP A 147 -12.07 -11.94 -4.84
N GLU A 148 -11.57 -11.17 -5.81
CA GLU A 148 -10.87 -11.71 -6.99
C GLU A 148 -9.63 -12.51 -6.61
N LEU A 149 -8.75 -11.96 -5.76
CA LEU A 149 -7.54 -12.62 -5.30
C LEU A 149 -7.84 -13.92 -4.55
N LYS A 150 -8.89 -13.94 -3.73
CA LYS A 150 -9.37 -15.14 -3.06
C LYS A 150 -9.82 -16.21 -4.07
N ARG A 151 -10.55 -15.82 -5.13
CA ARG A 151 -10.97 -16.74 -6.22
C ARG A 151 -9.78 -17.30 -7.01
N GLN A 152 -8.71 -16.53 -7.16
CA GLN A 152 -7.46 -16.96 -7.79
C GLN A 152 -6.63 -17.90 -6.90
N GLY A 153 -7.00 -18.08 -5.64
CA GLY A 153 -6.35 -19.03 -4.72
C GLY A 153 -5.27 -18.41 -3.83
N TYR A 154 -5.15 -17.11 -3.78
CA TYR A 154 -4.31 -16.45 -2.79
C TYR A 154 -4.82 -16.74 -1.37
N CYS A 155 -3.89 -16.90 -0.43
CA CYS A 155 -4.20 -17.16 0.99
C CYS A 155 -4.14 -15.88 1.83
N GLU A 156 -3.26 -14.95 1.49
CA GLU A 156 -3.04 -13.72 2.24
C GLU A 156 -2.98 -12.49 1.33
N VAL A 157 -3.61 -11.39 1.79
CA VAL A 157 -3.46 -10.06 1.17
C VAL A 157 -2.87 -9.06 2.17
N TYR A 158 -1.79 -8.41 1.77
CA TYR A 158 -1.10 -7.39 2.55
C TYR A 158 -1.74 -6.03 2.31
N GLN A 159 -2.25 -5.42 3.38
CA GLN A 159 -2.95 -4.11 3.36
C GLN A 159 -1.99 -2.91 3.43
N GLY A 160 -0.70 -3.16 3.24
CA GLY A 160 0.34 -2.14 3.40
C GLY A 160 0.66 -1.82 4.86
N MET A 161 1.70 -1.03 5.06
CA MET A 161 2.19 -0.67 6.39
C MET A 161 1.34 0.45 7.02
N ALA A 162 1.08 0.32 8.32
CA ALA A 162 0.64 1.40 9.19
C ALA A 162 1.87 1.96 9.92
N PRO A 163 2.39 3.12 9.51
CA PRO A 163 3.61 3.67 10.08
C PRO A 163 3.43 3.98 11.56
N LEU A 164 4.46 3.68 12.35
CA LEU A 164 4.53 3.87 13.80
C LEU A 164 3.46 3.15 14.63
N ALA A 165 2.57 2.37 14.01
CA ALA A 165 1.58 1.58 14.73
C ALA A 165 2.26 0.57 15.66
N LYS A 166 1.83 0.53 16.92
CA LYS A 166 2.34 -0.34 17.99
C LYS A 166 3.86 -0.23 18.22
N VAL A 167 4.45 0.94 17.96
CA VAL A 167 5.83 1.24 18.32
C VAL A 167 5.84 1.91 19.67
N GLY A 168 6.71 1.46 20.58
CA GLY A 168 6.94 2.08 21.89
C GLY A 168 5.76 2.05 22.87
N GLU A 169 4.81 1.12 22.70
CA GLU A 169 3.65 0.97 23.58
C GLU A 169 3.96 0.24 24.88
N THR A 170 5.08 -0.49 24.94
CA THR A 170 5.45 -1.27 26.12
C THR A 170 6.13 -0.40 27.18
N SER A 171 6.01 -0.78 28.45
CA SER A 171 6.68 -0.09 29.57
C SER A 171 8.21 -0.16 29.49
N PHE A 172 8.74 -1.13 28.76
CA PHE A 172 10.18 -1.35 28.55
C PHE A 172 10.71 -0.72 27.26
N ALA A 173 9.88 0.04 26.52
CA ALA A 173 10.27 0.69 25.29
C ALA A 173 11.44 1.67 25.51
N PHE A 174 12.40 1.65 24.60
CA PHE A 174 13.51 2.61 24.59
C PHE A 174 13.01 4.04 24.36
N LEU A 175 13.82 5.03 24.73
CA LEU A 175 13.42 6.44 24.62
C LEU A 175 13.03 6.83 23.19
N GLY A 176 13.77 6.36 22.19
CA GLY A 176 13.46 6.58 20.78
C GLY A 176 12.08 6.03 20.38
N GLU A 177 11.75 4.82 20.81
CA GLU A 177 10.44 4.21 20.54
C GLU A 177 9.30 4.97 21.24
N ARG A 178 9.52 5.47 22.46
CA ARG A 178 8.55 6.33 23.17
C ARG A 178 8.29 7.64 22.45
N ILE A 179 9.33 8.26 21.88
CA ILE A 179 9.20 9.46 21.06
C ILE A 179 8.39 9.13 19.80
N MET A 180 8.66 8.02 19.12
CA MET A 180 7.89 7.57 17.96
C MET A 180 6.40 7.32 18.32
N ASN A 181 6.13 6.76 19.51
CA ASN A 181 4.77 6.61 20.02
C ASN A 181 4.06 7.95 20.25
N LEU A 182 4.76 8.96 20.76
CA LEU A 182 4.23 10.31 20.89
C LEU A 182 3.93 10.93 19.52
N ILE A 183 4.80 10.73 18.54
CA ILE A 183 4.56 11.17 17.15
C ILE A 183 3.33 10.46 16.57
N TYR A 184 3.17 9.16 16.79
CA TYR A 184 1.99 8.42 16.37
C TYR A 184 0.70 8.99 16.95
N LYS A 185 0.70 9.32 18.25
CA LYS A 185 -0.48 9.82 18.96
C LYS A 185 -0.84 11.28 18.67
N TYR A 186 0.17 12.12 18.51
CA TYR A 186 -0.01 13.59 18.46
C TYR A 186 0.48 14.23 17.17
N GLY A 187 1.15 13.46 16.30
CA GLY A 187 1.72 13.96 15.05
C GLY A 187 0.75 14.04 13.88
N HIS A 188 -0.55 14.16 14.12
CA HIS A 188 -1.58 14.23 13.08
C HIS A 188 -1.41 15.38 12.08
N SER A 189 -0.74 16.45 12.47
CA SER A 189 -0.37 17.54 11.55
C SER A 189 0.76 17.18 10.58
N ILE A 190 1.52 16.12 10.86
CA ILE A 190 2.60 15.62 10.00
C ILE A 190 2.07 14.53 9.07
N TYR A 191 1.29 13.59 9.63
CA TYR A 191 0.69 12.48 8.90
C TYR A 191 -0.47 11.89 9.70
N ALA A 192 -1.50 11.40 9.01
CA ALA A 192 -2.69 10.81 9.64
C ALA A 192 -2.46 9.37 10.14
N PHE A 193 -1.46 9.16 11.01
CA PHE A 193 -1.01 7.84 11.44
C PHE A 193 -2.13 6.94 12.00
N GLN A 194 -2.93 7.49 12.91
CA GLN A 194 -4.02 6.75 13.56
C GLN A 194 -5.13 6.43 12.57
N GLN A 195 -5.56 7.41 11.76
CA GLN A 195 -6.59 7.22 10.75
C GLN A 195 -6.21 6.13 9.75
N VAL A 196 -4.96 6.12 9.25
CA VAL A 196 -4.46 5.06 8.34
C VAL A 196 -4.49 3.70 9.01
N THR A 197 -4.22 3.62 10.31
CA THR A 197 -4.28 2.36 11.07
C THR A 197 -5.73 1.90 11.23
N GLU A 198 -6.64 2.79 11.60
CA GLU A 198 -8.07 2.53 11.78
C GLU A 198 -8.72 2.06 10.48
N GLU A 199 -8.49 2.75 9.37
CA GLU A 199 -8.99 2.39 8.04
C GLU A 199 -8.55 0.97 7.63
N LYS A 200 -7.29 0.59 7.93
CA LYS A 200 -6.78 -0.74 7.63
C LYS A 200 -7.33 -1.81 8.57
N THR A 201 -7.54 -1.50 9.84
CA THR A 201 -7.99 -2.45 10.87
C THR A 201 -9.30 -3.14 10.48
N VAL A 202 -10.13 -2.48 9.68
CA VAL A 202 -11.39 -3.03 9.18
C VAL A 202 -11.20 -4.29 8.31
N TYR A 203 -10.03 -4.43 7.67
CA TYR A 203 -9.70 -5.53 6.75
C TYR A 203 -8.66 -6.50 7.30
N VAL A 204 -8.03 -6.18 8.44
CA VAL A 204 -6.83 -6.84 8.94
C VAL A 204 -7.17 -7.89 9.99
N ASP A 205 -6.74 -9.12 9.76
CA ASP A 205 -6.80 -10.23 10.74
C ASP A 205 -5.55 -10.30 11.60
N GLN A 206 -4.41 -9.91 11.04
CA GLN A 206 -3.12 -9.97 11.69
C GLN A 206 -2.30 -8.72 11.40
N TRP A 207 -1.59 -8.24 12.44
CA TRP A 207 -0.60 -7.20 12.29
C TRP A 207 0.80 -7.83 12.42
N ARG A 208 1.68 -7.56 11.42
CA ARG A 208 3.06 -8.09 11.39
C ARG A 208 4.05 -6.94 11.49
N PRO A 209 5.02 -7.00 12.42
CA PRO A 209 5.97 -5.91 12.64
C PRO A 209 6.84 -5.67 11.40
N ARG A 210 7.23 -4.41 11.21
CA ARG A 210 8.17 -3.97 10.18
C ARG A 210 9.29 -3.17 10.81
N TYR A 211 10.49 -3.45 10.34
CA TYR A 211 11.71 -2.89 10.88
C TYR A 211 12.45 -2.05 9.84
N PHE A 212 13.18 -1.08 10.35
CA PHE A 212 14.19 -0.33 9.61
C PHE A 212 15.56 -0.88 10.01
N ALA A 213 16.30 -1.41 9.04
CA ALA A 213 17.65 -1.89 9.26
C ALA A 213 18.66 -0.82 8.83
N TYR A 214 19.68 -0.58 9.62
CA TYR A 214 20.76 0.36 9.34
C TYR A 214 22.10 -0.16 9.89
N MET A 215 23.20 0.32 9.33
CA MET A 215 24.54 -0.12 9.73
C MET A 215 24.85 0.29 11.17
N LYS A 216 25.61 -0.53 11.91
CA LYS A 216 26.00 -0.27 13.32
C LYS A 216 26.73 1.06 13.49
N ASP A 217 27.48 1.49 12.47
CA ASP A 217 28.25 2.74 12.47
C ASP A 217 27.39 3.95 12.08
N SER A 218 26.10 3.76 11.80
CA SER A 218 25.15 4.80 11.43
C SER A 218 24.17 5.08 12.56
N SER A 219 23.61 6.29 12.58
CA SER A 219 22.53 6.62 13.50
C SER A 219 21.19 6.38 12.84
N PHE A 220 20.22 5.84 13.60
CA PHE A 220 18.82 5.67 13.15
C PHE A 220 18.26 6.96 12.59
N LEU A 221 18.42 8.07 13.31
CA LEU A 221 17.86 9.37 12.92
C LEU A 221 18.42 9.84 11.56
N PHE A 222 19.74 9.73 11.36
CA PHE A 222 20.37 10.12 10.10
C PHE A 222 19.88 9.24 8.93
N SER A 223 19.83 7.92 9.12
CA SER A 223 19.35 6.97 8.11
C SER A 223 17.87 7.17 7.80
N ALA A 224 17.06 7.47 8.82
CA ALA A 224 15.64 7.77 8.64
C ALA A 224 15.41 9.07 7.86
N LEU A 225 16.19 10.12 8.12
CA LEU A 225 16.14 11.38 7.36
C LEU A 225 16.54 11.18 5.90
N GLN A 226 17.57 10.37 5.63
CA GLN A 226 17.94 10.00 4.26
C GLN A 226 16.80 9.26 3.55
N LEU A 227 16.15 8.31 4.23
CA LEU A 227 15.00 7.59 3.68
C LEU A 227 13.84 8.54 3.37
N LEU A 228 13.49 9.44 4.30
CA LEU A 228 12.43 10.43 4.08
C LEU A 228 12.76 11.36 2.90
N TYR A 229 14.01 11.76 2.76
CA TYR A 229 14.47 12.53 1.62
C TYR A 229 14.30 11.77 0.29
N LEU A 230 14.66 10.48 0.26
CA LEU A 230 14.48 9.63 -0.93
C LEU A 230 12.99 9.46 -1.29
N ILE A 231 12.12 9.25 -0.30
CA ILE A 231 10.67 9.12 -0.50
C ILE A 231 10.08 10.43 -1.04
N GLY A 232 10.52 11.57 -0.50
CA GLY A 232 10.03 12.90 -0.92
C GLY A 232 10.61 13.39 -2.25
N ARG A 233 11.67 12.75 -2.77
CA ARG A 233 12.31 13.14 -4.02
C ARG A 233 11.59 12.56 -5.25
N GLY A 234 10.31 12.90 -5.43
CA GLY A 234 9.56 12.56 -6.63
C GLY A 234 10.27 13.08 -7.88
N LYS A 235 10.61 12.20 -8.83
CA LYS A 235 11.14 12.61 -10.14
C LYS A 235 10.00 13.18 -10.98
N ASN A 236 10.29 14.25 -11.73
CA ASN A 236 9.41 14.70 -12.79
C ASN A 236 9.25 13.57 -13.84
N LYS A 237 8.05 13.43 -14.44
CA LYS A 237 7.84 12.59 -15.63
C LYS A 237 8.98 12.87 -16.61
N GLY A 238 9.78 11.87 -16.99
CA GLY A 238 10.74 11.99 -18.08
C GLY A 238 12.21 11.68 -17.80
N VAL A 239 12.59 11.13 -16.63
CA VAL A 239 13.96 10.65 -16.43
C VAL A 239 13.99 9.12 -16.46
N THR A 240 14.31 8.57 -17.60
CA THR A 240 14.70 7.16 -17.77
C THR A 240 15.92 6.88 -16.90
N ILE A 241 15.83 5.91 -16.02
CA ILE A 241 17.02 5.39 -15.31
C ILE A 241 17.76 4.58 -16.36
N SER A 242 18.95 5.02 -16.77
CA SER A 242 19.85 4.21 -17.60
C SER A 242 20.24 2.95 -16.82
N GLU A 243 20.28 1.81 -17.49
CA GLU A 243 20.59 0.48 -16.96
C GLU A 243 22.00 0.33 -16.33
N GLU A 244 22.78 1.40 -16.27
CA GLU A 244 24.17 1.40 -15.80
C GLU A 244 24.38 1.38 -14.27
N MET A 245 23.33 1.26 -13.45
CA MET A 245 23.45 1.22 -11.97
C MET A 245 23.04 -0.11 -11.32
N ILE A 246 23.02 -1.21 -12.07
CA ILE A 246 22.70 -2.57 -11.54
C ILE A 246 23.96 -3.48 -11.49
N GLU A 247 25.14 -2.97 -11.81
CA GLU A 247 26.38 -3.72 -11.60
C GLU A 247 27.19 -3.10 -10.44
N VAL A 248 26.85 -3.48 -9.20
CA VAL A 248 27.81 -3.68 -8.08
C VAL A 248 27.20 -4.68 -7.09
#